data_f22dc4e1c57ae353030b532701137627
#
_entry.id   f22dc4e1c57ae353030b532701137627
#
_cell.length_a   1.000
_cell.length_b   1.000
_cell.length_c   1.000
_cell.angle_alpha   90.00
_cell.angle_beta   90.00
_cell.angle_gamma   90.00
#
_symmetry.space_group_name_H-M   'P 1'
#
loop_
_entity.id
_entity.type
_entity.pdbx_description
1 polymer ?
#
loop_
_entity_poly.entity_id
_entity_poly.type
_entity_poly.pdbx_seq_one_letter_code
_entity_poly.pdbx_strand_id
1 'polypeptide(L)'
;MRRVARPVSCLMIAGSLTGVLASCASTGNSTPAPGDPPVDRVVAVDQNGRSIHTTDTYTGTEAQLHASRASVIAALSQIYPDLGIPIGTMVSATGQIGNTNYRVPGHRLKTMQLSRLLECGQESVTGARADIDEVTINVLSTVKPAGDTASVVTTFVGASARPLGTSSDPVVCSSSGALERMINDRLVKALGGSSGNSQ
;
A
#
# COMPACT_ATOMS: atom_id res chain seq x y z
N MET A 1 11.67 27.75 54.96
CA MET A 1 12.47 29.00 55.08
C MET A 1 13.55 29.02 54.03
N ARG A 2 13.78 30.17 53.44
CA ARG A 2 14.77 30.63 52.46
C ARG A 2 14.44 30.43 50.99
N ARG A 3 13.81 31.50 50.46
CA ARG A 3 13.84 31.94 49.07
C ARG A 3 15.23 32.43 48.69
N VAL A 4 15.72 32.08 47.52
CA VAL A 4 16.81 32.80 46.86
C VAL A 4 16.37 33.14 45.44
N ALA A 5 16.10 34.42 45.26
CA ALA A 5 15.93 35.04 43.95
C ALA A 5 17.32 35.39 43.40
N ARG A 6 17.53 35.25 42.09
CA ARG A 6 18.65 35.86 41.36
C ARG A 6 18.17 36.49 40.05
N PRO A 7 18.82 37.56 39.64
CA PRO A 7 18.23 38.55 38.76
C PRO A 7 18.57 38.36 37.28
N VAL A 8 17.74 39.01 36.53
CA VAL A 8 17.76 39.44 35.14
C VAL A 8 19.11 40.00 34.69
N SER A 9 19.61 39.56 33.54
CA SER A 9 20.50 40.34 32.69
C SER A 9 20.03 40.30 31.26
N CYS A 10 19.44 41.39 30.82
CA CYS A 10 19.25 41.79 29.45
C CYS A 10 20.60 41.98 28.79
N LEU A 11 20.85 41.33 27.66
CA LEU A 11 21.85 41.79 26.72
C LEU A 11 21.21 41.85 25.32
N MET A 12 20.91 43.08 24.89
CA MET A 12 20.56 43.39 23.50
C MET A 12 21.84 43.32 22.66
N ILE A 13 21.80 42.49 21.63
CA ILE A 13 22.70 42.63 20.50
C ILE A 13 21.86 42.68 19.24
N ALA A 14 21.84 43.88 18.65
CA ALA A 14 21.35 44.14 17.31
C ALA A 14 22.39 43.63 16.31
N GLY A 15 21.97 42.82 15.36
CA GLY A 15 22.86 42.33 14.30
C GLY A 15 22.03 41.87 13.08
N SER A 16 22.17 42.68 12.06
CA SER A 16 21.62 42.71 10.69
C SER A 16 21.32 41.39 9.99
N LEU A 17 20.17 41.44 9.33
CA LEU A 17 19.80 40.91 7.99
C LEU A 17 20.83 40.07 7.22
N THR A 18 20.48 38.84 6.94
CA THR A 18 20.57 38.30 5.59
C THR A 18 19.50 37.21 5.46
N GLY A 19 18.49 37.44 4.66
CA GLY A 19 17.41 36.51 4.34
C GLY A 19 17.96 35.38 3.47
N VAL A 20 17.96 34.17 4.00
CA VAL A 20 18.03 32.96 3.21
C VAL A 20 16.61 32.40 3.18
N LEU A 21 15.96 32.59 2.04
CA LEU A 21 14.72 31.91 1.70
C LEU A 21 15.05 30.40 1.55
N ALA A 22 15.00 29.66 2.64
CA ALA A 22 14.93 28.21 2.60
C ALA A 22 13.54 27.85 2.05
N SER A 23 13.50 27.62 0.74
CA SER A 23 12.37 27.02 0.07
C SER A 23 12.23 25.59 0.58
N CYS A 24 11.41 25.40 1.61
CA CYS A 24 10.94 24.07 2.00
C CYS A 24 10.07 23.55 0.84
N ALA A 25 10.68 22.77 -0.06
CA ALA A 25 9.93 21.90 -0.93
C ALA A 25 9.25 20.85 -0.04
N SER A 26 8.04 21.15 0.44
CA SER A 26 7.15 20.15 0.97
C SER A 26 6.78 19.23 -0.19
N THR A 27 7.36 18.04 -0.25
CA THR A 27 6.82 16.94 -1.01
C THR A 27 5.48 16.56 -0.37
N GLY A 28 4.47 17.39 -0.62
CA GLY A 28 3.11 17.09 -0.28
C GLY A 28 2.67 15.91 -1.13
N ASN A 29 2.34 14.79 -0.49
CA ASN A 29 1.47 13.79 -1.06
C ASN A 29 0.10 14.44 -1.28
N SER A 30 -0.05 15.17 -2.37
CA SER A 30 -1.35 15.68 -2.81
C SER A 30 -2.14 14.48 -3.32
N THR A 31 -3.20 14.13 -2.62
CA THR A 31 -4.25 13.27 -3.14
C THR A 31 -4.77 13.91 -4.43
N PRO A 32 -4.74 13.22 -5.59
CA PRO A 32 -5.25 13.79 -6.84
C PRO A 32 -6.72 14.17 -6.68
N ALA A 33 -7.09 15.33 -7.20
CA ALA A 33 -8.50 15.72 -7.27
C ALA A 33 -9.22 14.86 -8.32
N PRO A 34 -10.55 14.63 -8.18
CA PRO A 34 -11.32 13.92 -9.17
C PRO A 34 -11.21 14.65 -10.53
N GLY A 35 -10.58 14.00 -11.50
CA GLY A 35 -10.35 14.57 -12.84
C GLY A 35 -8.89 14.86 -13.18
N ASP A 36 -7.96 14.71 -12.26
CA ASP A 36 -6.54 14.78 -12.58
C ASP A 36 -6.10 13.61 -13.46
N PRO A 37 -5.18 13.85 -14.43
CA PRO A 37 -4.65 12.76 -15.25
C PRO A 37 -3.94 11.74 -14.36
N PRO A 38 -3.98 10.44 -14.72
CA PRO A 38 -3.32 9.39 -13.96
C PRO A 38 -1.84 9.70 -13.78
N VAL A 39 -1.39 9.71 -12.54
CA VAL A 39 0.02 9.95 -12.19
C VAL A 39 0.73 8.61 -12.11
N ASP A 40 1.80 8.45 -12.88
CA ASP A 40 2.66 7.27 -12.82
C ASP A 40 3.42 7.27 -11.50
N ARG A 41 3.11 6.33 -10.60
CA ARG A 41 3.77 6.19 -9.30
C ARG A 41 4.64 4.94 -9.26
N VAL A 42 5.87 5.11 -8.83
CA VAL A 42 6.71 3.97 -8.44
C VAL A 42 6.19 3.45 -7.10
N VAL A 43 5.57 2.28 -7.12
CA VAL A 43 4.92 1.68 -5.94
C VAL A 43 5.87 0.74 -5.19
N ALA A 44 6.80 0.12 -5.88
CA ALA A 44 7.83 -0.72 -5.29
C ALA A 44 9.07 -0.75 -6.17
N VAL A 45 10.23 -0.87 -5.55
CA VAL A 45 11.48 -1.19 -6.22
C VAL A 45 11.84 -2.61 -5.79
N ASP A 46 12.01 -3.53 -6.73
CA ASP A 46 12.45 -4.88 -6.41
C ASP A 46 13.94 -4.89 -5.96
N GLN A 47 14.40 -6.02 -5.44
CA GLN A 47 15.79 -6.17 -4.97
C GLN A 47 16.84 -5.96 -6.08
N ASN A 48 16.41 -5.91 -7.34
CA ASN A 48 17.23 -5.67 -8.52
C ASN A 48 17.13 -4.23 -9.04
N GLY A 49 16.48 -3.34 -8.29
CA GLY A 49 16.33 -1.93 -8.66
C GLY A 49 15.29 -1.67 -9.76
N ARG A 50 14.43 -2.67 -10.08
CA ARG A 50 13.34 -2.48 -11.04
C ARG A 50 12.18 -1.79 -10.37
N SER A 51 11.80 -0.65 -10.89
CA SER A 51 10.62 0.08 -10.45
C SER A 51 9.37 -0.58 -11.02
N ILE A 52 8.41 -0.88 -10.15
CA ILE A 52 7.06 -1.27 -10.56
C ILE A 52 6.26 0.02 -10.65
N HIS A 53 5.91 0.39 -11.87
CA HIS A 53 5.06 1.53 -12.14
C HIS A 53 3.60 1.07 -12.14
N THR A 54 2.75 1.73 -11.39
CA THR A 54 1.31 1.58 -11.51
C THR A 54 0.75 2.90 -12.02
N THR A 55 -0.02 2.82 -13.08
CA THR A 55 -0.84 3.96 -13.52
C THR A 55 -2.01 4.07 -12.55
N ASP A 56 -2.11 5.21 -11.88
CA ASP A 56 -3.13 5.45 -10.85
C ASP A 56 -4.54 5.53 -11.45
N THR A 57 -5.17 4.37 -11.59
CA THR A 57 -6.62 4.30 -11.41
C THR A 57 -6.92 3.57 -10.09
N TYR A 58 -5.99 3.69 -9.12
CA TYR A 58 -6.05 2.92 -7.90
C TYR A 58 -6.62 3.75 -6.76
N THR A 59 -7.83 3.42 -6.41
CA THR A 59 -8.43 3.73 -5.11
C THR A 59 -8.08 2.62 -4.14
N GLY A 60 -7.07 2.85 -3.30
CA GLY A 60 -6.79 1.95 -2.17
C GLY A 60 -8.06 1.81 -1.33
N THR A 61 -8.47 0.58 -1.06
CA THR A 61 -9.58 0.35 -0.14
C THR A 61 -9.07 0.51 1.29
N GLU A 62 -9.72 1.40 2.03
CA GLU A 62 -9.43 1.60 3.44
C GLU A 62 -10.42 0.83 4.32
N ALA A 63 -9.92 0.28 5.43
CA ALA A 63 -10.74 -0.24 6.50
C ALA A 63 -10.40 0.48 7.81
N GLN A 64 -11.44 0.94 8.51
CA GLN A 64 -11.32 1.47 9.85
C GLN A 64 -11.67 0.37 10.85
N LEU A 65 -10.77 0.06 11.76
CA LEU A 65 -10.88 -1.08 12.68
C LEU A 65 -10.82 -0.58 14.13
N HIS A 66 -11.67 -1.16 14.97
CA HIS A 66 -11.66 -0.92 16.40
C HIS A 66 -10.66 -1.87 17.09
N ALA A 67 -9.43 -1.85 16.63
CA ALA A 67 -8.37 -2.73 17.12
C ALA A 67 -7.01 -2.03 17.07
N SER A 68 -6.12 -2.42 17.99
CA SER A 68 -4.76 -1.92 18.00
C SER A 68 -3.99 -2.35 16.76
N ARG A 69 -2.99 -1.58 16.35
CA ARG A 69 -2.09 -1.91 15.24
C ARG A 69 -1.51 -3.34 15.35
N ALA A 70 -1.12 -3.75 16.56
CA ALA A 70 -0.56 -5.09 16.78
C ALA A 70 -1.59 -6.19 16.49
N SER A 71 -2.83 -6.02 16.94
CA SER A 71 -3.92 -6.96 16.69
C SER A 71 -4.25 -7.05 15.19
N VAL A 72 -4.23 -5.92 14.49
CA VAL A 72 -4.47 -5.89 13.04
C VAL A 72 -3.35 -6.61 12.27
N ILE A 73 -2.09 -6.37 12.61
CA ILE A 73 -0.96 -7.08 11.99
C ILE A 73 -1.04 -8.58 12.26
N ALA A 74 -1.41 -8.99 13.48
CA ALA A 74 -1.59 -10.40 13.81
C ALA A 74 -2.72 -11.05 12.99
N ALA A 75 -3.85 -10.35 12.79
CA ALA A 75 -4.93 -10.82 11.95
C ALA A 75 -4.52 -10.93 10.47
N LEU A 76 -3.82 -9.93 9.92
CA LEU A 76 -3.30 -9.95 8.56
C LEU A 76 -2.33 -11.10 8.34
N SER A 77 -1.51 -11.43 9.36
CA SER A 77 -0.58 -12.57 9.31
C SER A 77 -1.26 -13.93 9.12
N GLN A 78 -2.56 -14.03 9.43
CA GLN A 78 -3.37 -15.21 9.18
C GLN A 78 -4.18 -15.08 7.87
N ILE A 79 -4.73 -13.89 7.62
CA ILE A 79 -5.58 -13.63 6.44
C ILE A 79 -4.82 -13.84 5.13
N TYR A 80 -3.57 -13.37 5.03
CA TYR A 80 -2.78 -13.51 3.81
C TYR A 80 -2.54 -14.99 3.42
N PRO A 81 -2.01 -15.86 4.30
CA PRO A 81 -1.87 -17.29 4.00
C PRO A 81 -3.22 -17.96 3.71
N ASP A 82 -4.29 -17.55 4.40
CA ASP A 82 -5.64 -18.03 4.15
C ASP A 82 -6.17 -17.65 2.77
N LEU A 83 -5.69 -16.59 2.17
CA LEU A 83 -5.95 -16.20 0.78
C LEU A 83 -4.99 -16.85 -0.21
N GLY A 84 -4.01 -17.61 0.26
CA GLY A 84 -2.98 -18.25 -0.58
C GLY A 84 -1.81 -17.31 -0.92
N ILE A 85 -1.64 -16.23 -0.15
CA ILE A 85 -0.55 -15.28 -0.31
C ILE A 85 0.46 -15.48 0.82
N PRO A 86 1.65 -16.02 0.55
CA PRO A 86 2.67 -16.14 1.58
C PRO A 86 3.16 -14.75 2.00
N ILE A 87 3.46 -14.57 3.27
CA ILE A 87 4.02 -13.32 3.77
C ILE A 87 5.50 -13.27 3.39
N GLY A 88 5.87 -12.29 2.59
CA GLY A 88 7.26 -12.02 2.18
C GLY A 88 7.82 -10.72 2.77
N THR A 89 6.93 -9.82 3.19
CA THR A 89 7.31 -8.51 3.73
C THR A 89 6.57 -8.23 5.03
N MET A 90 7.32 -7.89 6.07
CA MET A 90 6.78 -7.41 7.35
C MET A 90 7.72 -6.35 7.91
N VAL A 91 7.27 -5.08 7.93
CA VAL A 91 8.04 -3.95 8.45
C VAL A 91 7.28 -3.33 9.61
N SER A 92 7.62 -3.72 10.82
CA SER A 92 6.93 -3.28 12.04
C SER A 92 6.99 -1.76 12.24
N ALA A 93 8.09 -1.10 11.85
CA ALA A 93 8.24 0.35 11.99
C ALA A 93 7.19 1.12 11.21
N THR A 94 6.93 0.74 9.96
CA THR A 94 5.94 1.37 9.07
C THR A 94 4.55 0.75 9.17
N GLY A 95 4.42 -0.43 9.82
CA GLY A 95 3.17 -1.18 9.89
C GLY A 95 2.80 -1.86 8.58
N GLN A 96 3.78 -2.16 7.76
CA GLN A 96 3.56 -2.81 6.48
C GLN A 96 3.65 -4.33 6.62
N ILE A 97 2.70 -5.02 6.00
CA ILE A 97 2.66 -6.48 5.91
C ILE A 97 2.09 -6.90 4.56
N GLY A 98 2.68 -7.93 3.95
CA GLY A 98 2.21 -8.46 2.66
C GLY A 98 3.27 -9.26 1.91
N ASN A 99 3.20 -9.22 0.59
CA ASN A 99 4.21 -9.79 -0.29
C ASN A 99 4.34 -8.90 -1.54
N THR A 100 5.54 -8.41 -1.78
CA THR A 100 5.82 -7.46 -2.87
C THR A 100 6.37 -8.12 -4.13
N ASN A 101 6.47 -9.44 -4.17
CA ASN A 101 6.96 -10.17 -5.34
C ASN A 101 6.51 -11.62 -5.34
N TYR A 102 5.20 -11.84 -5.19
CA TYR A 102 4.66 -13.18 -5.17
C TYR A 102 4.26 -13.66 -6.56
N ARG A 103 5.01 -14.63 -7.10
CA ARG A 103 4.66 -15.34 -8.33
C ARG A 103 3.54 -16.32 -8.03
N VAL A 104 2.38 -16.11 -8.64
CA VAL A 104 1.19 -16.92 -8.38
C VAL A 104 1.25 -18.23 -9.17
N PRO A 105 1.27 -19.39 -8.48
CA PRO A 105 1.28 -20.67 -9.17
C PRO A 105 -0.11 -20.99 -9.75
N GLY A 106 -0.13 -21.54 -10.98
CA GLY A 106 -1.35 -22.07 -11.59
C GLY A 106 -2.45 -21.04 -11.83
N HIS A 107 -2.12 -19.76 -11.94
CA HIS A 107 -3.03 -18.65 -12.28
C HIS A 107 -4.24 -18.52 -11.34
N ARG A 108 -4.08 -18.97 -10.09
CA ARG A 108 -5.14 -18.92 -9.07
C ARG A 108 -4.60 -18.56 -7.71
N LEU A 109 -5.36 -17.74 -6.98
CA LEU A 109 -5.24 -17.62 -5.54
C LEU A 109 -6.26 -18.58 -4.90
N LYS A 110 -5.77 -19.73 -4.42
CA LYS A 110 -6.61 -20.86 -3.98
C LYS A 110 -7.59 -21.28 -5.08
N THR A 111 -8.88 -20.99 -4.91
CA THR A 111 -9.94 -21.36 -5.86
C THR A 111 -10.30 -20.25 -6.85
N MET A 112 -9.79 -19.03 -6.63
CA MET A 112 -10.14 -17.88 -7.47
C MET A 112 -9.21 -17.74 -8.66
N GLN A 113 -9.77 -17.55 -9.84
CA GLN A 113 -9.02 -17.20 -11.03
C GLN A 113 -8.48 -15.78 -10.91
N LEU A 114 -7.28 -15.54 -11.42
CA LEU A 114 -6.64 -14.23 -11.35
C LEU A 114 -7.37 -13.18 -12.18
N SER A 115 -8.03 -13.55 -13.27
CA SER A 115 -8.85 -12.64 -14.08
C SER A 115 -10.02 -12.00 -13.33
N ARG A 116 -10.43 -12.56 -12.18
CA ARG A 116 -11.44 -11.94 -11.30
C ARG A 116 -10.86 -10.90 -10.36
N LEU A 117 -9.56 -10.91 -10.18
CA LEU A 117 -8.83 -10.06 -9.24
C LEU A 117 -8.03 -8.98 -9.96
N LEU A 118 -7.62 -9.25 -11.20
CA LEU A 118 -6.68 -8.45 -11.96
C LEU A 118 -7.16 -8.24 -13.40
N GLU A 119 -6.90 -7.06 -13.92
CA GLU A 119 -7.14 -6.68 -15.31
C GLU A 119 -5.78 -6.50 -16.01
N CYS A 120 -5.31 -7.56 -16.66
CA CYS A 120 -4.04 -7.60 -17.41
C CYS A 120 -4.24 -7.41 -18.92
N GLY A 121 -5.46 -7.09 -19.35
CA GLY A 121 -5.85 -7.13 -20.76
C GLY A 121 -6.17 -8.55 -21.25
N GLN A 122 -6.55 -8.62 -22.52
CA GLN A 122 -6.89 -9.88 -23.18
C GLN A 122 -5.88 -10.20 -24.28
N GLU A 123 -5.58 -11.46 -24.46
CA GLU A 123 -4.95 -11.96 -25.66
C GLU A 123 -6.06 -12.40 -26.61
N SER A 124 -6.00 -11.92 -27.85
CA SER A 124 -7.13 -11.94 -28.80
C SER A 124 -7.71 -13.33 -29.14
N VAL A 125 -7.06 -14.40 -28.75
CA VAL A 125 -7.45 -15.79 -29.10
C VAL A 125 -7.59 -16.70 -27.88
N THR A 126 -6.91 -16.45 -26.78
CA THR A 126 -6.74 -17.40 -25.66
C THR A 126 -7.42 -17.00 -24.37
N GLY A 127 -7.89 -15.76 -24.23
CA GLY A 127 -8.60 -15.28 -23.06
C GLY A 127 -7.85 -14.22 -22.23
N ALA A 128 -8.19 -14.12 -20.96
CA ALA A 128 -7.59 -13.14 -20.07
C ALA A 128 -6.11 -13.46 -19.77
N ARG A 129 -5.21 -12.50 -19.99
CA ARG A 129 -3.77 -12.67 -19.72
C ARG A 129 -3.48 -13.10 -18.29
N ALA A 130 -4.25 -12.62 -17.34
CA ALA A 130 -4.12 -13.02 -15.93
C ALA A 130 -4.26 -14.55 -15.71
N ASP A 131 -4.97 -15.26 -16.58
CA ASP A 131 -5.21 -16.70 -16.47
C ASP A 131 -4.28 -17.55 -17.34
N ILE A 132 -3.41 -16.92 -18.14
CA ILE A 132 -2.56 -17.60 -19.13
C ILE A 132 -1.09 -17.28 -18.88
N ASP A 133 -0.77 -16.00 -18.61
CA ASP A 133 0.57 -15.51 -18.45
C ASP A 133 1.12 -15.80 -17.05
N GLU A 134 2.44 -15.76 -16.90
CA GLU A 134 3.08 -15.78 -15.58
C GLU A 134 2.79 -14.50 -14.84
N VAL A 135 2.02 -14.58 -13.76
CA VAL A 135 1.60 -13.41 -12.98
C VAL A 135 2.40 -13.30 -11.70
N THR A 136 2.97 -12.12 -11.48
CA THR A 136 3.56 -11.71 -10.21
C THR A 136 2.67 -10.65 -9.58
N ILE A 137 2.24 -10.86 -8.33
CA ILE A 137 1.42 -9.91 -7.58
C ILE A 137 2.23 -9.25 -6.47
N ASN A 138 1.87 -8.00 -6.20
CA ASN A 138 2.32 -7.21 -5.08
C ASN A 138 1.09 -6.88 -4.24
N VAL A 139 1.03 -7.42 -3.03
CA VAL A 139 -0.06 -7.13 -2.09
C VAL A 139 0.56 -6.60 -0.81
N LEU A 140 0.20 -5.38 -0.44
CA LEU A 140 0.75 -4.72 0.73
C LEU A 140 -0.35 -4.01 1.51
N SER A 141 -0.49 -4.35 2.79
CA SER A 141 -1.32 -3.59 3.72
C SER A 141 -0.46 -2.72 4.61
N THR A 142 -0.84 -1.45 4.74
CA THR A 142 -0.23 -0.50 5.67
C THR A 142 -1.19 -0.20 6.80
N VAL A 143 -0.77 -0.48 8.02
CA VAL A 143 -1.58 -0.29 9.24
C VAL A 143 -1.10 0.97 9.96
N LYS A 144 -1.95 1.99 9.99
CA LYS A 144 -1.71 3.25 10.72
C LYS A 144 -2.56 3.27 12.00
N PRO A 145 -1.99 3.62 13.16
CA PRO A 145 -2.80 3.80 14.36
C PRO A 145 -3.72 5.02 14.19
N ALA A 146 -4.95 4.91 14.70
CA ALA A 146 -5.96 5.96 14.75
C ALA A 146 -6.40 6.18 16.20
N GLY A 147 -5.45 6.39 17.09
CA GLY A 147 -5.58 6.39 18.55
C GLY A 147 -5.10 5.07 19.16
N ASP A 148 -5.35 4.88 20.46
CA ASP A 148 -4.82 3.74 21.22
C ASP A 148 -5.52 2.41 20.89
N THR A 149 -6.78 2.46 20.50
CA THR A 149 -7.64 1.28 20.32
C THR A 149 -8.20 1.14 18.91
N ALA A 150 -7.78 1.99 17.98
CA ALA A 150 -8.26 1.96 16.59
C ALA A 150 -7.10 2.01 15.61
N SER A 151 -7.34 1.50 14.41
CA SER A 151 -6.36 1.53 13.30
C SER A 151 -7.08 1.72 11.96
N VAL A 152 -6.38 2.36 11.03
CA VAL A 152 -6.75 2.44 9.62
C VAL A 152 -5.82 1.55 8.83
N VAL A 153 -6.39 0.69 8.00
CA VAL A 153 -5.65 -0.21 7.10
C VAL A 153 -5.90 0.24 5.68
N THR A 154 -4.83 0.53 4.97
CA THR A 154 -4.85 0.76 3.52
C THR A 154 -4.22 -0.45 2.84
N THR A 155 -4.97 -1.16 2.01
CA THR A 155 -4.46 -2.31 1.25
C THR A 155 -4.27 -1.94 -0.21
N PHE A 156 -3.10 -2.26 -0.73
CA PHE A 156 -2.71 -2.09 -2.11
C PHE A 156 -2.49 -3.44 -2.79
N VAL A 157 -2.99 -3.59 -4.03
CA VAL A 157 -2.73 -4.73 -4.89
C VAL A 157 -2.27 -4.23 -6.25
N GLY A 158 -1.07 -4.62 -6.65
CA GLY A 158 -0.53 -4.42 -7.98
C GLY A 158 -0.13 -5.77 -8.60
N ALA A 159 -0.01 -5.83 -9.89
CA ALA A 159 0.45 -7.04 -10.55
C ALA A 159 1.13 -6.77 -11.89
N SER A 160 1.87 -7.76 -12.36
CA SER A 160 2.39 -7.80 -13.72
C SER A 160 2.22 -9.20 -14.31
N ALA A 161 1.92 -9.27 -15.60
CA ALA A 161 1.76 -10.51 -16.35
C ALA A 161 2.84 -10.60 -17.42
N ARG A 162 3.53 -11.73 -17.54
CA ARG A 162 4.53 -12.00 -18.57
C ARG A 162 4.14 -13.24 -19.35
N PRO A 163 4.11 -13.20 -20.70
CA PRO A 163 3.84 -14.38 -21.51
C PRO A 163 4.82 -15.52 -21.20
N LEU A 164 4.29 -16.73 -21.06
CA LEU A 164 5.10 -17.91 -20.75
C LEU A 164 6.14 -18.17 -21.83
N GLY A 165 7.37 -18.48 -21.41
CA GLY A 165 8.45 -18.86 -22.30
C GLY A 165 9.04 -17.73 -23.15
N THR A 166 8.70 -16.47 -22.86
CA THR A 166 9.26 -15.32 -23.57
C THR A 166 10.12 -14.46 -22.65
N SER A 167 11.04 -13.70 -23.26
CA SER A 167 11.83 -12.66 -22.58
C SER A 167 11.22 -11.28 -22.74
N SER A 168 9.96 -11.18 -23.19
CA SER A 168 9.26 -9.91 -23.33
C SER A 168 9.03 -9.23 -21.99
N ASP A 169 8.94 -7.91 -22.04
CA ASP A 169 8.65 -7.13 -20.84
C ASP A 169 7.26 -7.49 -20.27
N PRO A 170 7.11 -7.53 -18.95
CA PRO A 170 5.83 -7.82 -18.32
C PRO A 170 4.85 -6.68 -18.58
N VAL A 171 3.59 -7.03 -18.78
CA VAL A 171 2.47 -6.08 -18.85
C VAL A 171 2.02 -5.76 -17.43
N VAL A 172 1.84 -4.48 -17.13
CA VAL A 172 1.28 -4.05 -15.84
C VAL A 172 -0.22 -4.35 -15.82
N CYS A 173 -0.70 -4.92 -14.73
CA CYS A 173 -2.10 -5.24 -14.51
C CYS A 173 -2.71 -4.30 -13.48
N SER A 174 -3.93 -3.86 -13.71
CA SER A 174 -4.72 -3.13 -12.71
C SER A 174 -5.41 -4.10 -11.75
N SER A 175 -5.60 -3.71 -10.48
CA SER A 175 -6.46 -4.44 -9.56
C SER A 175 -7.93 -4.17 -9.87
N SER A 176 -8.78 -5.20 -9.79
CA SER A 176 -10.24 -5.03 -9.81
C SER A 176 -10.82 -4.55 -8.46
N GLY A 177 -9.97 -4.40 -7.45
CA GLY A 177 -10.36 -4.09 -6.08
C GLY A 177 -10.97 -5.27 -5.31
N ALA A 178 -11.13 -6.43 -5.94
CA ALA A 178 -11.78 -7.58 -5.30
C ALA A 178 -10.93 -8.20 -4.19
N LEU A 179 -9.61 -8.28 -4.38
CA LEU A 179 -8.71 -8.83 -3.38
C LEU A 179 -8.59 -7.92 -2.16
N GLU A 180 -8.51 -6.63 -2.37
CA GLU A 180 -8.48 -5.62 -1.31
C GLU A 180 -9.76 -5.68 -0.47
N ARG A 181 -10.93 -5.72 -1.12
CA ARG A 181 -12.21 -5.89 -0.42
C ARG A 181 -12.24 -7.16 0.41
N MET A 182 -11.79 -8.30 -0.14
CA MET A 182 -11.74 -9.55 0.61
C MET A 182 -10.84 -9.50 1.83
N ILE A 183 -9.70 -8.82 1.75
CA ILE A 183 -8.79 -8.64 2.90
C ILE A 183 -9.49 -7.78 3.95
N ASN A 184 -10.06 -6.64 3.54
CA ASN A 184 -10.74 -5.71 4.43
C ASN A 184 -11.97 -6.34 5.11
N ASP A 185 -12.80 -7.06 4.36
CA ASP A 185 -13.99 -7.74 4.91
C ASP A 185 -13.62 -8.80 5.95
N ARG A 186 -12.51 -9.54 5.72
CA ARG A 186 -12.00 -10.50 6.71
C ARG A 186 -11.46 -9.81 7.95
N LEU A 187 -10.78 -8.67 7.79
CA LEU A 187 -10.33 -7.87 8.93
C LEU A 187 -11.51 -7.34 9.76
N VAL A 188 -12.50 -6.75 9.09
CA VAL A 188 -13.71 -6.24 9.75
C VAL A 188 -14.45 -7.37 10.48
N LYS A 189 -14.55 -8.54 9.86
CA LYS A 189 -15.17 -9.70 10.49
C LYS A 189 -14.38 -10.21 11.70
N ALA A 190 -13.07 -10.17 11.66
CA ALA A 190 -12.20 -10.67 12.73
C ALA A 190 -12.08 -9.70 13.91
N LEU A 191 -12.06 -8.41 13.67
CA LEU A 191 -11.68 -7.38 14.64
C LEU A 191 -12.77 -6.35 14.92
N GLY A 192 -13.86 -6.36 14.16
CA GLY A 192 -14.89 -5.31 14.15
C GLY A 192 -14.39 -4.04 13.45
N GLY A 193 -15.32 -3.23 12.95
CA GLY A 193 -15.02 -1.99 12.25
C GLY A 193 -15.91 -1.77 11.04
N SER A 194 -15.47 -0.91 10.13
CA SER A 194 -16.14 -0.63 8.85
C SER A 194 -15.14 -0.67 7.70
N SER A 195 -15.55 -1.20 6.55
CA SER A 195 -14.83 -1.04 5.30
C SER A 195 -15.42 0.14 4.53
N GLY A 196 -14.60 1.13 4.22
CA GLY A 196 -14.97 2.25 3.35
C GLY A 196 -14.54 1.94 1.92
N ASN A 197 -15.47 2.05 0.94
CA ASN A 197 -15.08 2.22 -0.44
C ASN A 197 -14.84 3.71 -0.65
N SER A 198 -13.61 4.15 -0.76
CA SER A 198 -13.31 5.43 -1.37
C SER A 198 -13.61 5.32 -2.86
N GLN A 199 -14.74 5.92 -3.27
CA GLN A 199 -15.07 6.13 -4.68
C GLN A 199 -14.25 7.29 -5.22
#